data_b1971b77a09310f940386807b5f7b76b
#
_entry.id   b1971b77a09310f940386807b5f7b76b
#
_cell.length_a   1.000
_cell.length_b   1.000
_cell.length_c   1.000
_cell.angle_alpha   90.00
_cell.angle_beta   90.00
_cell.angle_gamma   90.00
#
_symmetry.space_group_name_H-M   'P 1'
#
loop_
_entity.id
_entity.type
_entity.pdbx_description
1 polymer ?
#
loop_
_entity_poly.entity_id
_entity_poly.type
_entity_poly.pdbx_seq_one_letter_code
_entity_poly.pdbx_strand_id
1 'polypeptide(L)'
;MVGTVTITEMDCVDGVHRIGVATLDNTPSLNALTFDMLLQLHDQLIKWQHDPHVVCVVLSGAGEKAFCAGGDVRAMYHVMHNESKEATVEFCTKYFALEYECDYLIHTYNKPIIGWGEGIVMGGGMGLFMGTSHKVVTSISRLAMPEINIGLYPDVGGTWFLSQIDPEVGLFLGLTGALVNSSDAVTTGLADWL
;
A
#
# COMPACT_ATOMS: atom_id res chain seq x y z
N MET A 1 -6.62 9.65 16.64
CA MET A 1 -6.51 10.56 15.48
C MET A 1 -6.99 9.76 14.28
N VAL A 2 -7.79 10.36 13.44
CA VAL A 2 -8.21 9.75 12.17
C VAL A 2 -6.99 9.81 11.25
N GLY A 3 -6.61 8.68 10.63
CA GLY A 3 -5.53 8.67 9.64
C GLY A 3 -5.85 9.58 8.46
N THR A 4 -4.84 10.13 7.81
CA THR A 4 -4.97 11.02 6.65
C THR A 4 -3.90 10.70 5.61
N VAL A 5 -4.05 11.22 4.39
CA VAL A 5 -3.00 11.23 3.38
C VAL A 5 -2.53 12.67 3.21
N THR A 6 -1.29 12.94 3.56
CA THR A 6 -0.69 14.25 3.33
C THR A 6 -0.31 14.37 1.86
N ILE A 7 -0.87 15.37 1.19
CA ILE A 7 -0.68 15.62 -0.23
C ILE A 7 0.19 16.86 -0.42
N THR A 8 1.30 16.70 -1.13
CA THR A 8 2.17 17.83 -1.53
C THR A 8 2.58 17.69 -2.99
N GLU A 9 3.08 18.76 -3.58
CA GLU A 9 3.65 18.75 -4.92
C GLU A 9 5.00 19.44 -4.89
N MET A 10 5.96 18.90 -5.61
CA MET A 10 7.33 19.42 -5.72
C MET A 10 7.57 19.87 -7.16
N ASP A 11 8.00 21.12 -7.33
CA ASP A 11 8.34 21.64 -8.66
C ASP A 11 9.58 20.92 -9.22
N CYS A 12 9.52 20.57 -10.49
CA CYS A 12 10.67 20.09 -11.25
C CYS A 12 11.61 21.25 -11.64
N VAL A 13 12.84 20.91 -12.03
CA VAL A 13 13.88 21.89 -12.37
C VAL A 13 13.48 22.76 -13.57
N ASP A 14 12.58 22.26 -14.42
CA ASP A 14 12.11 22.98 -15.61
C ASP A 14 11.08 24.08 -15.29
N GLY A 15 10.60 24.15 -14.03
CA GLY A 15 9.62 25.12 -13.59
C GLY A 15 8.22 24.97 -14.20
N VAL A 16 7.95 23.85 -14.88
CA VAL A 16 6.67 23.55 -15.55
C VAL A 16 6.03 22.31 -14.97
N HIS A 17 6.82 21.26 -14.77
CA HIS A 17 6.33 19.98 -14.27
C HIS A 17 6.46 19.86 -12.74
N ARG A 18 5.70 18.94 -12.17
CA ARG A 18 5.64 18.67 -10.74
C ARG A 18 5.68 17.17 -10.47
N ILE A 19 6.16 16.81 -9.30
CA ILE A 19 6.08 15.47 -8.72
C ILE A 19 5.01 15.52 -7.64
N GLY A 20 3.98 14.69 -7.75
CA GLY A 20 2.99 14.51 -6.68
C GLY A 20 3.59 13.64 -5.58
N VAL A 21 3.39 14.03 -4.33
CA VAL A 21 3.83 13.24 -3.16
C VAL A 21 2.62 12.96 -2.27
N ALA A 22 2.28 11.68 -2.14
CA ALA A 22 1.25 11.19 -1.22
C ALA A 22 1.92 10.46 -0.06
N THR A 23 1.72 10.96 1.15
CA THR A 23 2.28 10.37 2.37
C THR A 23 1.16 9.85 3.26
N LEU A 24 1.12 8.54 3.47
CA LEU A 24 0.20 7.87 4.39
C LEU A 24 0.53 8.28 5.82
N ASP A 25 -0.38 8.93 6.52
CA ASP A 25 -0.14 9.45 7.87
C ASP A 25 -1.17 8.95 8.88
N ASN A 26 -0.83 7.84 9.51
CA ASN A 26 -1.50 7.24 10.66
C ASN A 26 -0.43 6.58 11.54
N THR A 27 0.60 7.33 11.89
CA THR A 27 1.79 6.83 12.58
C THR A 27 1.51 6.05 13.87
N PRO A 28 0.47 6.38 14.71
CA PRO A 28 0.14 5.58 15.88
C PRO A 28 -0.28 4.14 15.57
N SER A 29 -0.77 3.89 14.34
CA SER A 29 -1.17 2.57 13.85
C SER A 29 -0.24 2.06 12.74
N LEU A 30 1.01 2.53 12.69
CA LEU A 30 1.99 2.13 11.66
C LEU A 30 1.44 2.37 10.22
N ASN A 31 0.77 3.49 10.04
CA ASN A 31 0.15 3.90 8.78
C ASN A 31 -0.89 2.90 8.23
N ALA A 32 -1.58 2.17 9.13
CA ALA A 32 -2.69 1.31 8.75
C ALA A 32 -3.76 2.13 8.01
N LEU A 33 -4.25 1.56 6.90
CA LEU A 33 -5.16 2.22 5.96
C LEU A 33 -6.56 2.30 6.56
N THR A 34 -7.03 3.52 6.81
CA THR A 34 -8.43 3.77 7.11
C THR A 34 -9.22 3.95 5.81
N PHE A 35 -10.54 3.80 5.86
CA PHE A 35 -11.41 4.06 4.72
C PHE A 35 -11.20 5.47 4.16
N ASP A 36 -11.09 6.47 5.04
CA ASP A 36 -10.88 7.86 4.65
C ASP A 36 -9.51 8.08 3.97
N MET A 37 -8.46 7.38 4.42
CA MET A 37 -7.15 7.43 3.77
C MET A 37 -7.21 6.84 2.36
N LEU A 38 -7.87 5.70 2.19
CA LEU A 38 -8.06 5.09 0.87
C LEU A 38 -8.81 6.02 -0.08
N LEU A 39 -9.89 6.66 0.40
CA LEU A 39 -10.65 7.61 -0.39
C LEU A 39 -9.82 8.84 -0.79
N GLN A 40 -9.06 9.41 0.15
CA GLN A 40 -8.18 10.55 -0.12
C GLN A 40 -7.10 10.20 -1.14
N LEU A 41 -6.47 9.02 -1.00
CA LEU A 41 -5.43 8.54 -1.92
C LEU A 41 -6.02 8.32 -3.32
N HIS A 42 -7.12 7.59 -3.42
CA HIS A 42 -7.80 7.30 -4.67
C HIS A 42 -8.18 8.58 -5.44
N ASP A 43 -8.87 9.50 -4.78
CA ASP A 43 -9.31 10.75 -5.40
C ASP A 43 -8.14 11.62 -5.85
N GLN A 44 -7.05 11.64 -5.08
CA GLN A 44 -5.87 12.41 -5.43
C GLN A 44 -5.09 11.79 -6.59
N LEU A 45 -4.95 10.47 -6.64
CA LEU A 45 -4.32 9.77 -7.76
C LEU A 45 -5.09 10.03 -9.06
N ILE A 46 -6.42 10.00 -9.04
CA ILE A 46 -7.24 10.34 -10.22
C ILE A 46 -6.98 11.78 -10.67
N LYS A 47 -6.90 12.75 -9.77
CA LYS A 47 -6.59 14.14 -10.11
C LYS A 47 -5.24 14.25 -10.80
N TRP A 48 -4.20 13.66 -10.21
CA TRP A 48 -2.84 13.70 -10.77
C TRP A 48 -2.71 12.91 -12.08
N GLN A 49 -3.49 11.85 -12.24
CA GLN A 49 -3.52 11.09 -13.49
C GLN A 49 -3.93 11.95 -14.69
N HIS A 50 -4.86 12.89 -14.48
CA HIS A 50 -5.38 13.79 -15.50
C HIS A 50 -4.64 15.14 -15.59
N ASP A 51 -3.79 15.48 -14.63
CA ASP A 51 -3.01 16.71 -14.66
C ASP A 51 -1.75 16.55 -15.52
N PRO A 52 -1.63 17.22 -16.68
CA PRO A 52 -0.46 17.08 -17.55
C PRO A 52 0.84 17.61 -16.93
N HIS A 53 0.75 18.45 -15.89
CA HIS A 53 1.93 18.99 -15.21
C HIS A 53 2.49 18.03 -14.14
N VAL A 54 1.71 17.09 -13.65
CA VAL A 54 2.22 16.06 -12.75
C VAL A 54 2.77 14.89 -13.56
N VAL A 55 4.07 14.69 -13.51
CA VAL A 55 4.77 13.70 -14.36
C VAL A 55 5.11 12.40 -13.65
N CYS A 56 5.13 12.41 -12.33
CA CYS A 56 5.45 11.25 -11.49
C CYS A 56 4.77 11.41 -10.13
N VAL A 57 4.55 10.29 -9.44
CA VAL A 57 4.04 10.28 -8.07
C VAL A 57 5.02 9.54 -7.16
N VAL A 58 5.21 10.04 -5.94
CA VAL A 58 5.89 9.32 -4.85
C VAL A 58 4.85 8.94 -3.82
N LEU A 59 4.79 7.68 -3.45
CA LEU A 59 3.95 7.15 -2.39
C LEU A 59 4.85 6.70 -1.23
N SER A 60 4.63 7.25 -0.04
CA SER A 60 5.45 7.01 1.16
C SER A 60 4.61 6.91 2.42
N GLY A 61 5.21 6.47 3.52
CA GLY A 61 4.61 6.51 4.86
C GLY A 61 5.20 7.60 5.73
N ALA A 62 4.40 8.22 6.59
CA ALA A 62 4.86 9.17 7.58
C ALA A 62 5.63 8.48 8.72
N GLY A 63 6.63 9.17 9.27
CA GLY A 63 7.50 8.66 10.33
C GLY A 63 8.52 7.65 9.82
N GLU A 64 9.26 7.02 10.73
CA GLU A 64 10.42 6.17 10.42
C GLU A 64 10.13 4.67 10.58
N LYS A 65 8.91 4.29 10.98
CA LYS A 65 8.62 2.89 11.38
C LYS A 65 7.97 2.06 10.29
N ALA A 66 7.14 2.68 9.46
CA ALA A 66 6.35 1.95 8.49
C ALA A 66 6.01 2.82 7.27
N PHE A 67 6.09 2.22 6.12
CA PHE A 67 5.34 2.66 4.96
C PHE A 67 3.85 2.48 5.24
N CYS A 68 3.42 1.23 5.46
CA CYS A 68 2.05 0.87 5.83
C CYS A 68 1.99 -0.57 6.36
N ALA A 69 1.34 -0.77 7.50
CA ALA A 69 1.19 -2.08 8.14
C ALA A 69 -0.04 -2.88 7.65
N GLY A 70 -0.80 -2.36 6.69
CA GLY A 70 -1.99 -3.00 6.12
C GLY A 70 -3.28 -2.26 6.38
N GLY A 71 -4.42 -2.90 6.15
CA GLY A 71 -5.75 -2.33 6.39
C GLY A 71 -6.05 -2.13 7.88
N ASP A 72 -7.02 -1.26 8.19
CA ASP A 72 -7.48 -1.03 9.56
C ASP A 72 -8.37 -2.17 10.06
N VAL A 73 -7.73 -3.31 10.37
CA VAL A 73 -8.39 -4.50 10.93
C VAL A 73 -9.09 -4.20 12.27
N ARG A 74 -8.62 -3.18 13.01
CA ARG A 74 -9.25 -2.79 14.28
C ARG A 74 -10.62 -2.16 14.03
N ALA A 75 -10.75 -1.31 13.02
CA ALA A 75 -12.04 -0.75 12.63
C ALA A 75 -13.01 -1.86 12.22
N MET A 76 -12.57 -2.82 11.40
CA MET A 76 -13.37 -3.99 11.02
C MET A 76 -13.81 -4.80 12.24
N TYR A 77 -12.89 -5.10 13.16
CA TYR A 77 -13.19 -5.81 14.41
C TYR A 77 -14.24 -5.07 15.26
N HIS A 78 -14.13 -3.74 15.37
CA HIS A 78 -15.11 -2.94 16.12
C HIS A 78 -16.51 -3.02 15.51
N VAL A 79 -16.64 -2.93 14.20
CA VAL A 79 -17.91 -3.06 13.51
C VAL A 79 -18.49 -4.47 13.70
N MET A 80 -17.66 -5.51 13.54
CA MET A 80 -18.06 -6.91 13.77
C MET A 80 -18.59 -7.17 15.20
N HIS A 81 -18.08 -6.45 16.20
CA HIS A 81 -18.40 -6.68 17.61
C HIS A 81 -19.60 -5.87 18.09
N ASN A 82 -19.84 -4.70 17.49
CA ASN A 82 -20.79 -3.73 18.00
C ASN A 82 -22.01 -3.54 17.10
N GLU A 83 -21.96 -4.00 15.84
CA GLU A 83 -23.00 -3.79 14.86
C GLU A 83 -23.66 -5.11 14.42
N SER A 84 -24.75 -5.01 13.64
CA SER A 84 -25.39 -6.19 13.05
C SER A 84 -24.48 -6.85 12.00
N LYS A 85 -24.78 -8.11 11.69
CA LYS A 85 -24.08 -8.83 10.62
C LYS A 85 -24.19 -8.12 9.28
N GLU A 86 -25.37 -7.57 8.99
CA GLU A 86 -25.65 -6.84 7.76
C GLU A 86 -24.80 -5.57 7.66
N ALA A 87 -24.74 -4.78 8.74
CA ALA A 87 -23.89 -3.59 8.82
C ALA A 87 -22.39 -3.92 8.69
N THR A 88 -21.96 -5.03 9.30
CA THR A 88 -20.59 -5.53 9.18
C THR A 88 -20.26 -5.88 7.73
N VAL A 89 -21.13 -6.64 7.07
CA VAL A 89 -20.93 -7.02 5.65
C VAL A 89 -20.90 -5.78 4.76
N GLU A 90 -21.80 -4.83 4.98
CA GLU A 90 -21.83 -3.58 4.22
C GLU A 90 -20.53 -2.78 4.40
N PHE A 91 -20.07 -2.61 5.63
CA PHE A 91 -18.83 -1.88 5.94
C PHE A 91 -17.61 -2.55 5.28
N CYS A 92 -17.42 -3.85 5.50
CA CYS A 92 -16.28 -4.58 4.96
C CYS A 92 -16.30 -4.61 3.43
N THR A 93 -17.49 -4.77 2.82
CA THR A 93 -17.62 -4.76 1.36
C THR A 93 -17.18 -3.41 0.78
N LYS A 94 -17.64 -2.30 1.36
CA LYS A 94 -17.24 -0.96 0.92
C LYS A 94 -15.75 -0.72 1.12
N TYR A 95 -15.21 -1.17 2.24
CA TYR A 95 -13.80 -1.01 2.56
C TYR A 95 -12.92 -1.74 1.55
N PHE A 96 -13.12 -3.04 1.38
CA PHE A 96 -12.32 -3.86 0.46
C PHE A 96 -12.51 -3.46 -1.01
N ALA A 97 -13.73 -3.05 -1.40
CA ALA A 97 -13.95 -2.54 -2.75
C ALA A 97 -13.06 -1.32 -3.05
N LEU A 98 -13.02 -0.36 -2.13
CA LEU A 98 -12.19 0.84 -2.29
C LEU A 98 -10.68 0.53 -2.21
N GLU A 99 -10.28 -0.37 -1.31
CA GLU A 99 -8.87 -0.81 -1.21
C GLU A 99 -8.40 -1.45 -2.51
N TYR A 100 -9.18 -2.38 -3.07
CA TYR A 100 -8.82 -3.04 -4.34
C TYR A 100 -8.92 -2.10 -5.54
N GLU A 101 -9.81 -1.10 -5.52
CA GLU A 101 -9.82 -0.03 -6.52
C GLU A 101 -8.55 0.82 -6.47
N CYS A 102 -8.04 1.13 -5.26
CA CYS A 102 -6.76 1.82 -5.10
C CYS A 102 -5.59 0.98 -5.63
N ASP A 103 -5.53 -0.30 -5.29
CA ASP A 103 -4.48 -1.21 -5.77
C ASP A 103 -4.49 -1.30 -7.29
N TYR A 104 -5.67 -1.48 -7.88
CA TYR A 104 -5.83 -1.55 -9.34
C TYR A 104 -5.47 -0.24 -10.03
N LEU A 105 -5.87 0.91 -9.46
CA LEU A 105 -5.53 2.23 -9.98
C LEU A 105 -4.02 2.44 -9.99
N ILE A 106 -3.32 2.10 -8.90
CA ILE A 106 -1.87 2.21 -8.80
C ILE A 106 -1.19 1.29 -9.81
N HIS A 107 -1.64 0.05 -9.92
CA HIS A 107 -1.08 -0.95 -10.84
C HIS A 107 -1.24 -0.56 -12.33
N THR A 108 -2.36 0.08 -12.68
CA THR A 108 -2.66 0.48 -14.06
C THR A 108 -2.38 1.96 -14.34
N TYR A 109 -1.68 2.63 -13.43
CA TYR A 109 -1.44 4.05 -13.52
C TYR A 109 -0.60 4.42 -14.75
N ASN A 110 -1.02 5.47 -15.46
CA ASN A 110 -0.39 5.87 -16.73
C ASN A 110 0.87 6.75 -16.58
N LYS A 111 1.29 7.01 -15.34
CA LYS A 111 2.52 7.76 -15.01
C LYS A 111 3.35 6.94 -14.01
N PRO A 112 4.67 7.17 -13.93
CA PRO A 112 5.48 6.49 -12.93
C PRO A 112 5.00 6.77 -11.49
N ILE A 113 4.86 5.70 -10.70
CA ILE A 113 4.70 5.81 -9.24
C ILE A 113 5.90 5.16 -8.58
N ILE A 114 6.58 5.90 -7.72
CA ILE A 114 7.68 5.43 -6.89
C ILE A 114 7.12 5.09 -5.52
N GLY A 115 7.11 3.82 -5.15
CA GLY A 115 6.81 3.35 -3.80
C GLY A 115 8.05 3.43 -2.92
N TRP A 116 8.03 4.28 -1.89
CA TRP A 116 9.10 4.40 -0.90
C TRP A 116 8.76 3.55 0.32
N GLY A 117 9.16 2.29 0.29
CA GLY A 117 8.82 1.26 1.27
C GLY A 117 9.74 1.24 2.49
N GLU A 118 9.81 2.33 3.25
CA GLU A 118 10.63 2.40 4.46
C GLU A 118 9.95 1.73 5.65
N GLY A 119 10.70 0.92 6.41
CA GLY A 119 10.18 0.21 7.57
C GLY A 119 9.21 -0.92 7.20
N ILE A 120 8.06 -0.98 7.87
CA ILE A 120 7.05 -2.04 7.67
C ILE A 120 6.25 -1.80 6.38
N VAL A 121 6.16 -2.83 5.54
CA VAL A 121 5.36 -2.90 4.31
C VAL A 121 4.58 -4.21 4.34
N MET A 122 3.32 -4.20 4.79
CA MET A 122 2.58 -5.45 5.05
C MET A 122 1.12 -5.36 4.61
N GLY A 123 0.54 -6.51 4.25
CA GLY A 123 -0.88 -6.64 3.93
C GLY A 123 -1.34 -5.64 2.87
N GLY A 124 -2.40 -4.86 3.12
CA GLY A 124 -2.84 -3.79 2.22
C GLY A 124 -1.76 -2.78 1.86
N GLY A 125 -0.79 -2.53 2.77
CA GLY A 125 0.40 -1.73 2.46
C GLY A 125 1.30 -2.39 1.43
N MET A 126 1.40 -3.72 1.44
CA MET A 126 2.12 -4.49 0.41
C MET A 126 1.39 -4.38 -0.93
N GLY A 127 0.05 -4.41 -0.95
CA GLY A 127 -0.76 -4.22 -2.15
C GLY A 127 -0.47 -2.90 -2.84
N LEU A 128 -0.58 -1.80 -2.11
CA LEU A 128 -0.23 -0.47 -2.63
C LEU A 128 1.21 -0.40 -3.15
N PHE A 129 2.18 -0.93 -2.38
CA PHE A 129 3.60 -0.91 -2.73
C PHE A 129 3.89 -1.73 -4.00
N MET A 130 3.37 -2.96 -4.07
CA MET A 130 3.61 -3.86 -5.20
C MET A 130 2.92 -3.41 -6.49
N GLY A 131 1.87 -2.60 -6.39
CA GLY A 131 1.24 -1.95 -7.53
C GLY A 131 2.10 -0.85 -8.17
N THR A 132 3.06 -0.28 -7.45
CA THR A 132 3.89 0.82 -7.96
C THR A 132 4.84 0.38 -9.07
N SER A 133 5.16 1.28 -9.99
CA SER A 133 6.07 1.00 -11.12
C SER A 133 7.55 0.93 -10.70
N HIS A 134 7.92 1.57 -9.59
CA HIS A 134 9.28 1.59 -9.05
C HIS A 134 9.22 1.37 -7.54
N LYS A 135 9.76 0.26 -7.07
CA LYS A 135 9.71 -0.16 -5.68
C LYS A 135 11.07 0.04 -5.02
N VAL A 136 11.15 1.03 -4.14
CA VAL A 136 12.37 1.36 -3.39
C VAL A 136 12.21 0.88 -1.95
N VAL A 137 13.18 0.11 -1.47
CA VAL A 137 13.27 -0.30 -0.06
C VAL A 137 14.49 0.33 0.59
N THR A 138 14.52 0.37 1.91
CA THR A 138 15.63 0.88 2.72
C THR A 138 16.20 -0.25 3.59
N SER A 139 17.34 -0.05 4.21
CA SER A 139 17.99 -1.08 5.06
C SER A 139 17.10 -1.58 6.22
N ILE A 140 16.10 -0.78 6.61
CA ILE A 140 15.16 -1.12 7.67
C ILE A 140 13.85 -1.72 7.17
N SER A 141 13.65 -1.85 5.86
CA SER A 141 12.40 -2.38 5.29
C SER A 141 12.14 -3.82 5.69
N ARG A 142 10.88 -4.12 5.94
CA ARG A 142 10.36 -5.43 6.31
C ARG A 142 9.05 -5.66 5.59
N LEU A 143 9.05 -6.58 4.63
CA LEU A 143 7.92 -6.88 3.77
C LEU A 143 7.28 -8.20 4.17
N ALA A 144 5.96 -8.29 4.17
CA ALA A 144 5.24 -9.55 4.39
C ALA A 144 3.79 -9.49 3.91
N MET A 145 3.23 -10.67 3.62
CA MET A 145 1.78 -10.91 3.49
C MET A 145 1.33 -11.76 4.69
N PRO A 146 1.04 -11.12 5.85
CA PRO A 146 0.83 -11.85 7.11
C PRO A 146 -0.61 -12.33 7.32
N GLU A 147 -1.48 -12.30 6.31
CA GLU A 147 -2.91 -12.56 6.38
C GLU A 147 -3.24 -13.92 6.98
N ILE A 148 -2.40 -14.94 6.74
CA ILE A 148 -2.58 -16.29 7.30
C ILE A 148 -2.64 -16.27 8.84
N ASN A 149 -1.96 -15.33 9.49
CA ASN A 149 -1.95 -15.22 10.95
C ASN A 149 -3.30 -14.76 11.53
N ILE A 150 -4.18 -14.21 10.71
CA ILE A 150 -5.53 -13.77 11.09
C ILE A 150 -6.63 -14.59 10.40
N GLY A 151 -6.27 -15.72 9.79
CA GLY A 151 -7.22 -16.60 9.11
C GLY A 151 -7.71 -16.08 7.76
N LEU A 152 -6.95 -15.16 7.15
CA LEU A 152 -7.21 -14.64 5.82
C LEU A 152 -6.17 -15.23 4.83
N TYR A 153 -6.34 -14.97 3.55
CA TYR A 153 -5.37 -15.27 2.49
C TYR A 153 -4.73 -13.97 1.99
N PRO A 154 -3.55 -14.02 1.36
CA PRO A 154 -2.98 -12.85 0.69
C PRO A 154 -3.94 -12.35 -0.40
N ASP A 155 -4.55 -11.19 -0.15
CA ASP A 155 -5.42 -10.45 -1.06
C ASP A 155 -4.64 -9.30 -1.75
N VAL A 156 -5.22 -8.15 -2.00
CA VAL A 156 -4.58 -6.92 -2.53
C VAL A 156 -3.61 -7.16 -3.70
N GLY A 157 -3.94 -8.09 -4.58
CA GLY A 157 -3.06 -8.49 -5.68
C GLY A 157 -1.96 -9.52 -5.29
N GLY A 158 -1.97 -10.04 -4.06
CA GLY A 158 -0.94 -10.96 -3.54
C GLY A 158 -0.72 -12.18 -4.41
N THR A 159 -1.77 -12.81 -4.91
CA THR A 159 -1.65 -13.96 -5.82
C THR A 159 -0.97 -13.59 -7.13
N TRP A 160 -1.14 -12.35 -7.61
CA TRP A 160 -0.51 -11.90 -8.83
C TRP A 160 0.99 -11.63 -8.60
N PHE A 161 1.35 -10.74 -7.67
CA PHE A 161 2.76 -10.37 -7.51
C PHE A 161 3.63 -11.49 -6.92
N LEU A 162 3.09 -12.36 -6.07
CA LEU A 162 3.82 -13.54 -5.60
C LEU A 162 4.02 -14.59 -6.70
N SER A 163 3.20 -14.59 -7.76
CA SER A 163 3.41 -15.45 -8.93
C SER A 163 4.44 -14.90 -9.92
N GLN A 164 4.87 -13.64 -9.78
CA GLN A 164 5.89 -13.04 -10.66
C GLN A 164 7.32 -13.30 -10.19
N ILE A 165 7.51 -13.79 -8.98
CA ILE A 165 8.80 -14.21 -8.43
C ILE A 165 8.96 -15.72 -8.55
N ASP A 166 10.07 -16.28 -8.05
CA ASP A 166 10.24 -17.73 -8.00
C ASP A 166 9.02 -18.40 -7.37
N PRO A 167 8.37 -19.37 -8.05
CA PRO A 167 7.11 -19.95 -7.57
C PRO A 167 7.18 -20.61 -6.20
N GLU A 168 8.33 -21.20 -5.84
CA GLU A 168 8.53 -21.84 -4.54
C GLU A 168 8.63 -20.78 -3.43
N VAL A 169 9.32 -19.68 -3.72
CA VAL A 169 9.44 -18.53 -2.81
C VAL A 169 8.10 -17.84 -2.66
N GLY A 170 7.39 -17.58 -3.77
CA GLY A 170 6.07 -16.95 -3.73
C GLY A 170 5.05 -17.76 -2.93
N LEU A 171 5.02 -19.07 -3.15
CA LEU A 171 4.16 -19.98 -2.40
C LEU A 171 4.52 -20.02 -0.91
N PHE A 172 5.81 -20.09 -0.59
CA PHE A 172 6.29 -20.06 0.79
C PHE A 172 5.86 -18.77 1.50
N LEU A 173 6.08 -17.61 0.88
CA LEU A 173 5.70 -16.33 1.47
C LEU A 173 4.19 -16.21 1.70
N GLY A 174 3.38 -16.60 0.69
CA GLY A 174 1.92 -16.53 0.79
C GLY A 174 1.31 -17.48 1.81
N LEU A 175 1.91 -18.67 2.02
CA LEU A 175 1.38 -19.68 2.96
C LEU A 175 1.90 -19.50 4.40
N THR A 176 3.02 -18.81 4.59
CA THR A 176 3.64 -18.67 5.91
C THR A 176 3.55 -17.28 6.50
N GLY A 177 3.34 -16.26 5.66
CA GLY A 177 3.45 -14.87 6.09
C GLY A 177 4.86 -14.48 6.52
N ALA A 178 5.88 -15.17 6.00
CA ALA A 178 7.27 -14.96 6.38
C ALA A 178 7.73 -13.53 6.05
N LEU A 179 8.57 -13.00 6.93
CA LEU A 179 9.11 -11.66 6.81
C LEU A 179 10.29 -11.64 5.83
N VAL A 180 10.27 -10.72 4.89
CA VAL A 180 11.34 -10.49 3.91
C VAL A 180 12.06 -9.20 4.28
N ASN A 181 13.40 -9.24 4.38
CA ASN A 181 14.23 -8.04 4.56
C ASN A 181 14.51 -7.36 3.21
N SER A 182 15.11 -6.18 3.24
CA SER A 182 15.36 -5.39 2.03
C SER A 182 16.26 -6.07 1.00
N SER A 183 17.31 -6.76 1.44
CA SER A 183 18.24 -7.46 0.53
C SER A 183 17.53 -8.64 -0.16
N ASP A 184 16.75 -9.41 0.61
CA ASP A 184 15.95 -10.50 0.07
C ASP A 184 14.85 -9.98 -0.85
N ALA A 185 14.22 -8.84 -0.53
CA ALA A 185 13.20 -8.23 -1.38
C ALA A 185 13.75 -7.87 -2.77
N VAL A 186 14.95 -7.28 -2.84
CA VAL A 186 15.61 -7.00 -4.13
C VAL A 186 16.03 -8.29 -4.83
N THR A 187 16.58 -9.25 -4.09
CA THR A 187 17.05 -10.52 -4.67
C THR A 187 15.89 -11.35 -5.26
N THR A 188 14.74 -11.32 -4.61
CA THR A 188 13.55 -12.07 -5.07
C THR A 188 12.71 -11.32 -6.10
N GLY A 189 12.97 -10.04 -6.35
CA GLY A 189 12.19 -9.21 -7.28
C GLY A 189 10.94 -8.58 -6.67
N LEU A 190 10.80 -8.59 -5.34
CA LEU A 190 9.75 -7.85 -4.63
C LEU A 190 10.06 -6.36 -4.49
N ALA A 191 11.30 -5.96 -4.73
CA ALA A 191 11.72 -4.57 -4.82
C ALA A 191 12.74 -4.39 -5.95
N ASP A 192 12.81 -3.17 -6.48
CA ASP A 192 13.68 -2.83 -7.60
C ASP A 192 15.01 -2.21 -7.11
N TRP A 193 14.94 -1.46 -5.99
CA TRP A 193 16.06 -0.65 -5.49
C TRP A 193 16.19 -0.71 -3.97
N LEU A 194 17.45 -0.66 -3.48
CA LEU A 194 17.84 -0.55 -2.07
C LEU A 194 18.60 0.75 -1.84
#